data_c81d7c64a10d0ea0a658e9acd1677c46
#
_entry.id   c81d7c64a10d0ea0a658e9acd1677c46
#
_cell.length_a   1.000
_cell.length_b   1.000
_cell.length_c   1.000
_cell.angle_alpha   90.00
_cell.angle_beta   90.00
_cell.angle_gamma   90.00
#
_symmetry.space_group_name_H-M   'P 1'
#
loop_
_entity.id
_entity.type
_entity.pdbx_description
1 polymer ?
#
loop_
_entity_poly.entity_id
_entity_poly.type
_entity_poly.pdbx_seq_one_letter_code
_entity_poly.pdbx_strand_id
1 'polypeptide(L)'
;MVAPLGPVSSGFLSRRSLLRLGGVMSVGGLGMTLGTGTASAALGPPNPVLANDVRQEFLTAWTAYRRVAWGRDELRPLSGTGSEFFISGQPLGLTIIESLGTMYLMELDGEYSAAVGWINGNLSFNRNASVHVFETIIRLLGGLLSGYHASGDAILLTRARDLADRLLPAFTRSPTGAPYRYVNLQTGAVSGNLTPLAEVGSNITELGWLSQLTGDPKYFNAAKRALKAVYDRRSSLNLVGTTLNVDTGAWTDATARVDPPVDSFFEYLWDGYQFFGDTEILGWYRTLTAAILQRLAVTTNGRLWFRQVNMNTGAAAGSNQSELTAFYAGLLAQGGDLPQGESYHSSWAAVLAQHRLPPESVNPANLAALSTQYQLRPEYVDSALFLWLLTGNELYRTRAQEMWTRQKTHCKVANGYAVVTNMTATPTTKGDLTPGYWYAENMKYYYLMWAGAPRFNYTANYFTTEGNVLRGINRIAAPFGNQTYRIVNRASGRVLDVVNRSTADGGVIQLQDNNGGPNQRWITTVTGGFARLTSLNSGKMMEVPGSSTANGTGLVQWAHNGSNTQQWTLQAASGGFHVLLNRNSGKVADIAGTANGSRVVQQPANGGTSQQWQLIQA
;
A
#
# COMPACT_ATOMS: atom_id res chain seq x y z
N MET A 1 3.18 30.72 -7.22
CA MET A 1 1.70 30.72 -7.46
C MET A 1 1.41 29.51 -8.31
N VAL A 2 0.93 28.43 -7.72
CA VAL A 2 0.50 27.23 -8.44
C VAL A 2 -1.02 27.30 -8.52
N ALA A 3 -1.54 27.29 -9.74
CA ALA A 3 -2.97 27.36 -10.01
C ALA A 3 -3.71 26.13 -9.45
N PRO A 4 -4.97 26.28 -8.99
CA PRO A 4 -5.77 25.15 -8.53
C PRO A 4 -6.16 24.28 -9.73
N LEU A 5 -5.96 22.97 -9.60
CA LEU A 5 -6.40 21.97 -10.57
C LEU A 5 -7.93 21.95 -10.59
N GLY A 6 -8.51 22.27 -11.74
CA GLY A 6 -9.94 22.20 -12.00
C GLY A 6 -10.50 20.75 -11.90
N PRO A 7 -11.82 20.58 -11.82
CA PRO A 7 -12.45 19.29 -11.62
C PRO A 7 -12.20 18.37 -12.83
N VAL A 8 -11.58 17.23 -12.59
CA VAL A 8 -11.39 16.19 -13.59
C VAL A 8 -12.70 15.43 -13.77
N SER A 9 -13.23 15.47 -14.99
CA SER A 9 -14.42 14.74 -15.41
C SER A 9 -14.28 13.24 -15.11
N SER A 10 -15.31 12.65 -14.52
CA SER A 10 -15.43 11.24 -14.16
C SER A 10 -15.45 10.33 -15.40
N GLY A 11 -14.28 9.86 -15.81
CA GLY A 11 -14.18 8.70 -16.71
C GLY A 11 -14.14 7.43 -15.90
N PHE A 12 -15.16 6.60 -15.96
CA PHE A 12 -15.22 5.30 -15.32
C PHE A 12 -14.13 4.38 -15.88
N LEU A 13 -13.05 4.16 -15.11
CA LEU A 13 -12.07 3.13 -15.40
C LEU A 13 -12.53 1.81 -14.78
N SER A 14 -12.55 0.74 -15.59
CA SER A 14 -13.10 -0.55 -15.22
C SER A 14 -12.19 -1.29 -14.22
N ARG A 15 -12.80 -2.06 -13.33
CA ARG A 15 -12.20 -2.97 -12.31
C ARG A 15 -11.18 -3.99 -12.84
N ARG A 16 -11.02 -4.12 -14.13
CA ARG A 16 -10.04 -5.01 -14.75
C ARG A 16 -8.59 -4.73 -14.32
N SER A 17 -8.31 -3.55 -13.78
CA SER A 17 -6.95 -3.16 -13.37
C SER A 17 -6.52 -3.78 -12.05
N LEU A 18 -7.42 -3.96 -11.09
CA LEU A 18 -7.14 -4.63 -9.80
C LEU A 18 -6.95 -6.15 -9.96
N LEU A 19 -7.81 -6.78 -10.77
CA LEU A 19 -7.80 -8.23 -10.99
C LEU A 19 -6.64 -8.72 -11.88
N ARG A 20 -6.02 -7.87 -12.70
CA ARG A 20 -4.89 -8.26 -13.55
C ARG A 20 -3.55 -8.35 -12.86
N LEU A 21 -3.42 -7.86 -11.63
CA LEU A 21 -2.18 -7.93 -10.85
C LEU A 21 -2.02 -9.24 -10.04
N GLY A 22 -3.09 -9.97 -9.81
CA GLY A 22 -3.09 -11.24 -9.06
C GLY A 22 -2.89 -12.51 -9.89
N GLY A 23 -2.90 -12.43 -11.19
CA GLY A 23 -2.90 -13.61 -12.04
C GLY A 23 -1.60 -13.84 -12.80
N VAL A 24 -0.58 -14.50 -12.24
CA VAL A 24 0.34 -15.35 -13.02
C VAL A 24 1.05 -16.37 -12.12
N MET A 25 0.75 -17.62 -12.39
CA MET A 25 1.45 -18.88 -12.34
C MET A 25 1.49 -19.66 -11.03
N SER A 26 0.65 -20.68 -10.99
CA SER A 26 0.99 -21.98 -10.41
C SER A 26 1.66 -22.85 -11.49
N VAL A 27 2.86 -23.34 -11.24
CA VAL A 27 3.48 -24.42 -12.02
C VAL A 27 3.06 -25.74 -11.40
N GLY A 28 2.16 -26.43 -12.07
CA GLY A 28 1.74 -27.78 -11.72
C GLY A 28 0.71 -28.25 -12.72
N GLY A 29 1.13 -29.07 -13.71
CA GLY A 29 0.30 -29.45 -14.85
C GLY A 29 -0.95 -30.24 -14.47
N LEU A 30 -2.05 -29.78 -15.01
CA LEU A 30 -3.19 -30.57 -15.51
C LEU A 30 -4.03 -29.63 -16.38
N GLY A 31 -4.18 -30.00 -17.63
CA GLY A 31 -4.91 -29.19 -18.60
C GLY A 31 -6.38 -29.03 -18.21
N MET A 32 -6.79 -27.79 -17.99
CA MET A 32 -8.18 -27.37 -18.10
C MET A 32 -8.24 -26.13 -18.98
N THR A 33 -9.03 -26.21 -20.01
CA THR A 33 -9.41 -25.11 -20.86
C THR A 33 -10.06 -24.00 -20.04
N LEU A 34 -9.35 -22.90 -19.88
CA LEU A 34 -9.90 -21.70 -19.25
C LEU A 34 -10.92 -21.06 -20.21
N GLY A 35 -12.17 -21.19 -19.87
CA GLY A 35 -13.27 -20.46 -20.49
C GLY A 35 -13.03 -18.95 -20.33
N THR A 36 -12.95 -18.23 -21.45
CA THR A 36 -12.91 -16.76 -21.49
C THR A 36 -14.24 -16.21 -21.01
N GLY A 37 -14.27 -15.59 -19.85
CA GLY A 37 -15.46 -14.88 -19.40
C GLY A 37 -15.62 -14.77 -17.89
N THR A 38 -14.69 -14.16 -17.17
CA THR A 38 -15.01 -13.63 -15.84
C THR A 38 -15.44 -12.19 -15.99
N ALA A 39 -16.76 -11.99 -16.05
CA ALA A 39 -17.36 -10.69 -15.80
C ALA A 39 -16.89 -10.22 -14.41
N SER A 40 -16.24 -9.06 -14.32
CA SER A 40 -15.99 -8.40 -13.05
C SER A 40 -17.34 -8.22 -12.35
N ALA A 41 -17.54 -8.90 -11.23
CA ALA A 41 -18.75 -8.75 -10.43
C ALA A 41 -18.93 -7.26 -10.09
N ALA A 42 -20.09 -6.70 -10.39
CA ALA A 42 -20.37 -5.32 -10.06
C ALA A 42 -20.48 -5.22 -8.52
N LEU A 43 -19.83 -4.22 -7.89
CA LEU A 43 -20.06 -3.93 -6.47
C LEU A 43 -21.54 -3.65 -6.28
N GLY A 44 -22.12 -4.18 -5.21
CA GLY A 44 -23.51 -3.89 -4.87
C GLY A 44 -23.79 -2.39 -4.77
N PRO A 45 -25.04 -1.97 -4.88
CA PRO A 45 -25.39 -0.56 -4.83
C PRO A 45 -25.01 0.06 -3.46
N PRO A 46 -24.74 1.36 -3.43
CA PRO A 46 -24.57 2.08 -2.17
C PRO A 46 -25.75 1.88 -1.22
N ASN A 47 -25.47 1.91 0.07
CA ASN A 47 -26.51 1.99 1.12
C ASN A 47 -26.34 3.30 1.89
N PRO A 48 -26.98 4.39 1.44
CA PRO A 48 -26.79 5.70 2.05
C PRO A 48 -27.29 5.77 3.49
N VAL A 49 -28.21 4.90 3.90
CA VAL A 49 -28.70 4.85 5.29
C VAL A 49 -27.59 4.36 6.21
N LEU A 50 -26.93 3.26 5.88
CA LEU A 50 -25.80 2.75 6.66
C LEU A 50 -24.58 3.68 6.59
N ALA A 51 -24.28 4.24 5.42
CA ALA A 51 -23.21 5.21 5.31
C ALA A 51 -23.43 6.44 6.20
N ASN A 52 -24.65 6.97 6.22
CA ASN A 52 -25.00 8.09 7.09
C ASN A 52 -25.00 7.69 8.59
N ASP A 53 -25.43 6.48 8.95
CA ASP A 53 -25.33 5.97 10.33
C ASP A 53 -23.87 5.98 10.82
N VAL A 54 -22.94 5.47 10.02
CA VAL A 54 -21.50 5.51 10.35
C VAL A 54 -21.00 6.96 10.47
N ARG A 55 -21.37 7.81 9.53
CA ARG A 55 -20.96 9.23 9.53
C ARG A 55 -21.48 9.98 10.79
N GLN A 56 -22.70 9.71 11.22
CA GLN A 56 -23.25 10.33 12.43
C GLN A 56 -22.57 9.81 13.70
N GLU A 57 -22.25 8.52 13.77
CA GLU A 57 -21.54 7.96 14.92
C GLU A 57 -20.09 8.50 14.98
N PHE A 58 -19.42 8.66 13.83
CA PHE A 58 -18.14 9.37 13.78
C PHE A 58 -18.27 10.79 14.35
N LEU A 59 -19.24 11.58 13.86
CA LEU A 59 -19.47 12.95 14.32
C LEU A 59 -19.79 13.03 15.82
N THR A 60 -20.53 12.07 16.35
CA THR A 60 -20.83 12.00 17.78
C THR A 60 -19.55 11.83 18.61
N ALA A 61 -18.73 10.86 18.26
CA ALA A 61 -17.45 10.61 18.93
C ALA A 61 -16.46 11.76 18.72
N TRP A 62 -16.38 12.30 17.49
CA TRP A 62 -15.53 13.44 17.15
C TRP A 62 -15.89 14.71 17.92
N THR A 63 -17.19 15.00 18.06
CA THR A 63 -17.67 16.14 18.85
C THR A 63 -17.30 16.00 20.31
N ALA A 64 -17.37 14.77 20.87
CA ALA A 64 -16.92 14.52 22.23
C ALA A 64 -15.41 14.72 22.37
N TYR A 65 -14.60 14.17 21.43
CA TYR A 65 -13.15 14.40 21.39
C TYR A 65 -12.82 15.90 21.32
N ARG A 66 -13.47 16.67 20.44
CA ARG A 66 -13.27 18.11 20.34
C ARG A 66 -13.58 18.86 21.63
N ARG A 67 -14.60 18.41 22.36
CA ARG A 67 -15.05 19.08 23.59
C ARG A 67 -14.09 18.84 24.75
N VAL A 68 -13.53 17.62 24.92
CA VAL A 68 -12.85 17.22 26.15
C VAL A 68 -11.39 16.82 25.97
N ALA A 69 -10.94 16.54 24.75
CA ALA A 69 -9.61 16.02 24.45
C ALA A 69 -8.93 16.70 23.25
N TRP A 70 -9.43 17.87 22.79
CA TRP A 70 -8.91 18.53 21.60
C TRP A 70 -7.41 18.82 21.71
N GLY A 71 -6.65 18.30 20.76
CA GLY A 71 -5.19 18.41 20.74
C GLY A 71 -4.44 17.36 21.57
N ARG A 72 -5.14 16.54 22.38
CA ARG A 72 -4.57 15.36 23.02
C ARG A 72 -4.47 14.22 22.00
N ASP A 73 -3.67 13.21 22.32
CA ASP A 73 -3.48 12.10 21.37
C ASP A 73 -4.70 11.18 21.32
N GLU A 74 -5.35 10.88 22.44
CA GLU A 74 -6.49 9.97 22.51
C GLU A 74 -7.60 10.48 23.43
N LEU A 75 -8.83 10.03 23.15
CA LEU A 75 -10.00 10.29 23.97
C LEU A 75 -10.11 9.26 25.11
N ARG A 76 -10.37 9.73 26.31
CA ARG A 76 -10.82 8.96 27.47
C ARG A 76 -12.33 9.11 27.62
N PRO A 77 -13.14 8.23 26.97
CA PRO A 77 -14.57 8.49 26.79
C PRO A 77 -15.41 8.32 28.06
N LEU A 78 -14.92 7.57 29.05
CA LEU A 78 -15.64 7.38 30.32
C LEU A 78 -15.39 8.53 31.29
N SER A 79 -14.13 8.95 31.46
CA SER A 79 -13.76 10.08 32.33
C SER A 79 -14.01 11.44 31.69
N GLY A 80 -14.23 11.51 30.37
CA GLY A 80 -14.37 12.76 29.63
C GLY A 80 -13.11 13.60 29.62
N THR A 81 -11.94 12.96 29.43
CA THR A 81 -10.62 13.60 29.36
C THR A 81 -9.85 13.10 28.15
N GLY A 82 -8.60 13.54 27.98
CA GLY A 82 -7.68 13.02 26.97
C GLY A 82 -6.38 12.48 27.57
N SER A 83 -5.64 11.69 26.78
CA SER A 83 -4.32 11.18 27.14
C SER A 83 -3.30 11.40 26.03
N GLU A 84 -2.02 11.28 26.37
CA GLU A 84 -0.93 11.21 25.41
C GLU A 84 -0.59 9.77 25.09
N PHE A 85 -0.28 9.52 23.82
CA PHE A 85 0.19 8.24 23.32
C PHE A 85 1.72 8.23 23.17
N PHE A 86 2.31 9.28 22.59
CA PHE A 86 3.73 9.31 22.26
C PHE A 86 4.63 9.83 23.38
N ILE A 87 4.30 10.99 23.93
CA ILE A 87 5.17 11.72 24.87
C ILE A 87 4.32 12.22 26.03
N SER A 88 4.57 11.70 27.23
CA SER A 88 3.85 12.12 28.44
C SER A 88 3.92 13.63 28.64
N GLY A 89 2.79 14.28 28.82
CA GLY A 89 2.66 15.72 29.00
C GLY A 89 2.90 16.58 27.75
N GLN A 90 3.16 15.98 26.60
CA GLN A 90 3.44 16.68 25.35
C GLN A 90 2.68 16.06 24.17
N PRO A 91 1.38 16.30 24.04
CA PRO A 91 0.57 15.69 22.99
C PRO A 91 1.03 16.11 21.59
N LEU A 92 0.86 15.20 20.64
CA LEU A 92 1.13 15.40 19.22
C LEU A 92 -0.15 15.46 18.38
N GLY A 93 -1.34 15.35 19.01
CA GLY A 93 -2.63 15.42 18.34
C GLY A 93 -2.93 14.22 17.45
N LEU A 94 -2.57 13.01 17.91
CA LEU A 94 -2.71 11.76 17.17
C LEU A 94 -4.08 11.60 16.53
N THR A 95 -5.16 11.66 17.30
CA THR A 95 -6.54 11.50 16.78
C THR A 95 -6.88 12.55 15.72
N ILE A 96 -6.35 13.79 15.83
CA ILE A 96 -6.55 14.83 14.80
C ILE A 96 -5.92 14.39 13.48
N ILE A 97 -4.66 13.94 13.55
CA ILE A 97 -3.86 13.60 12.37
C ILE A 97 -4.40 12.34 11.68
N GLU A 98 -4.67 11.28 12.43
CA GLU A 98 -5.20 10.01 11.90
C GLU A 98 -6.59 10.16 11.29
N SER A 99 -7.41 11.09 11.81
CA SER A 99 -8.79 11.30 11.32
C SER A 99 -8.87 12.09 10.00
N LEU A 100 -7.79 12.73 9.53
CA LEU A 100 -7.84 13.59 8.34
C LEU A 100 -8.42 12.87 7.12
N GLY A 101 -7.91 11.68 6.81
CA GLY A 101 -8.39 10.91 5.67
C GLY A 101 -9.87 10.52 5.79
N THR A 102 -10.31 10.15 6.99
CA THR A 102 -11.72 9.77 7.26
C THR A 102 -12.66 10.97 7.14
N MET A 103 -12.28 12.12 7.70
CA MET A 103 -13.06 13.36 7.58
C MET A 103 -13.23 13.78 6.13
N TYR A 104 -12.15 13.72 5.35
CA TYR A 104 -12.22 14.04 3.91
C TYR A 104 -13.18 13.10 3.17
N LEU A 105 -13.06 11.79 3.38
CA LEU A 105 -13.91 10.79 2.72
C LEU A 105 -15.39 10.95 3.09
N MET A 106 -15.67 11.30 4.34
CA MET A 106 -17.03 11.53 4.85
C MET A 106 -17.58 12.92 4.52
N GLU A 107 -16.86 13.73 3.74
CA GLU A 107 -17.26 15.09 3.38
C GLU A 107 -17.51 15.99 4.61
N LEU A 108 -16.67 15.86 5.63
CA LEU A 108 -16.68 16.65 6.85
C LEU A 108 -15.69 17.83 6.73
N ASP A 109 -15.87 18.67 5.70
CA ASP A 109 -14.88 19.69 5.31
C ASP A 109 -14.63 20.74 6.40
N GLY A 110 -15.64 21.07 7.20
CA GLY A 110 -15.49 21.98 8.35
C GLY A 110 -14.60 21.39 9.45
N GLU A 111 -14.79 20.11 9.76
CA GLU A 111 -13.97 19.40 10.75
C GLU A 111 -12.55 19.18 10.26
N TYR A 112 -12.41 18.84 8.98
CA TYR A 112 -11.12 18.74 8.31
C TYR A 112 -10.34 20.06 8.38
N SER A 113 -10.97 21.18 8.02
CA SER A 113 -10.35 22.50 8.07
C SER A 113 -9.94 22.90 9.49
N ALA A 114 -10.76 22.58 10.49
CA ALA A 114 -10.43 22.81 11.90
C ALA A 114 -9.21 21.98 12.36
N ALA A 115 -9.12 20.72 11.90
CA ALA A 115 -7.99 19.84 12.17
C ALA A 115 -6.69 20.37 11.54
N VAL A 116 -6.73 20.78 10.27
CA VAL A 116 -5.57 21.39 9.58
C VAL A 116 -5.16 22.71 10.26
N GLY A 117 -6.14 23.53 10.66
CA GLY A 117 -5.88 24.75 11.43
C GLY A 117 -5.15 24.49 12.75
N TRP A 118 -5.55 23.44 13.48
CA TRP A 118 -4.85 23.02 14.70
C TRP A 118 -3.41 22.56 14.41
N ILE A 119 -3.21 21.74 13.38
CA ILE A 119 -1.89 21.25 12.95
C ILE A 119 -0.97 22.42 12.59
N ASN A 120 -1.48 23.40 11.85
CA ASN A 120 -0.70 24.58 11.47
C ASN A 120 -0.24 25.38 12.69
N GLY A 121 -1.13 25.62 13.65
CA GLY A 121 -0.87 26.51 14.80
C GLY A 121 -0.18 25.84 15.99
N ASN A 122 -0.29 24.52 16.15
CA ASN A 122 0.09 23.85 17.41
C ASN A 122 1.08 22.69 17.23
N LEU A 123 1.08 21.99 16.08
CA LEU A 123 1.93 20.81 15.90
C LEU A 123 3.40 21.21 15.72
N SER A 124 4.26 20.66 16.57
CA SER A 124 5.71 20.78 16.45
C SER A 124 6.38 19.47 16.86
N PHE A 125 7.31 19.02 16.04
CA PHE A 125 8.13 17.85 16.33
C PHE A 125 9.50 18.20 16.94
N ASN A 126 9.79 19.48 17.20
CA ASN A 126 11.00 19.89 17.90
C ASN A 126 10.85 19.64 19.41
N ARG A 127 10.93 18.37 19.80
CA ARG A 127 10.76 17.90 21.19
C ARG A 127 12.00 17.14 21.64
N ASN A 128 12.55 17.50 22.80
CA ASN A 128 13.62 16.72 23.41
C ASN A 128 13.04 15.50 24.14
N ALA A 129 12.48 14.61 23.36
CA ALA A 129 11.87 13.37 23.82
C ALA A 129 12.03 12.28 22.78
N SER A 130 12.17 11.04 23.23
CA SER A 130 12.22 9.87 22.34
C SER A 130 10.81 9.40 22.02
N VAL A 131 10.58 9.09 20.74
CA VAL A 131 9.35 8.49 20.25
C VAL A 131 9.61 7.08 19.68
N HIS A 132 8.58 6.28 19.65
CA HIS A 132 8.60 4.98 19.01
C HIS A 132 8.54 5.17 17.49
N VAL A 133 9.58 4.74 16.77
CA VAL A 133 9.75 5.02 15.32
C VAL A 133 8.60 4.47 14.50
N PHE A 134 8.28 3.20 14.69
CA PHE A 134 7.21 2.49 13.97
C PHE A 134 5.86 3.22 14.13
N GLU A 135 5.36 3.38 15.36
CA GLU A 135 4.08 4.03 15.62
C GLU A 135 4.03 5.47 15.07
N THR A 136 5.16 6.18 15.13
CA THR A 136 5.25 7.55 14.62
C THR A 136 5.14 7.59 13.09
N ILE A 137 5.72 6.61 12.39
CA ILE A 137 5.64 6.52 10.93
C ILE A 137 4.24 6.15 10.48
N ILE A 138 3.70 5.04 10.95
CA ILE A 138 2.41 4.54 10.44
C ILE A 138 1.25 5.47 10.79
N ARG A 139 1.28 6.13 11.95
CA ARG A 139 0.20 6.99 12.45
C ARG A 139 0.39 8.45 12.07
N LEU A 140 1.44 9.10 12.58
CA LEU A 140 1.60 10.55 12.39
C LEU A 140 2.07 10.89 10.97
N LEU A 141 3.11 10.23 10.46
CA LEU A 141 3.57 10.49 9.10
C LEU A 141 2.50 10.05 8.08
N GLY A 142 1.93 8.87 8.24
CA GLY A 142 0.86 8.35 7.38
C GLY A 142 -0.36 9.27 7.35
N GLY A 143 -0.85 9.72 8.52
CA GLY A 143 -1.99 10.62 8.63
C GLY A 143 -1.73 11.99 7.97
N LEU A 144 -0.53 12.58 8.17
CA LEU A 144 -0.14 13.84 7.51
C LEU A 144 -0.10 13.70 5.98
N LEU A 145 0.47 12.59 5.48
CA LEU A 145 0.53 12.30 4.04
C LEU A 145 -0.86 12.05 3.45
N SER A 146 -1.72 11.33 4.16
CA SER A 146 -3.12 11.10 3.76
C SER A 146 -3.91 12.41 3.72
N GLY A 147 -3.71 13.28 4.72
CA GLY A 147 -4.28 14.62 4.72
C GLY A 147 -3.77 15.47 3.54
N TYR A 148 -2.47 15.48 3.29
CA TYR A 148 -1.90 16.18 2.13
C TYR A 148 -2.49 15.64 0.81
N HIS A 149 -2.60 14.32 0.70
CA HIS A 149 -3.22 13.70 -0.47
C HIS A 149 -4.67 14.17 -0.67
N ALA A 150 -5.42 14.32 0.41
CA ALA A 150 -6.82 14.73 0.36
C ALA A 150 -7.00 16.20 -0.10
N SER A 151 -6.18 17.13 0.40
CA SER A 151 -6.37 18.57 0.21
C SER A 151 -5.33 19.28 -0.64
N GLY A 152 -4.12 18.72 -0.73
CA GLY A 152 -2.95 19.43 -1.28
C GLY A 152 -2.38 20.52 -0.37
N ASP A 153 -2.83 20.62 0.90
CA ASP A 153 -2.40 21.67 1.82
C ASP A 153 -0.91 21.50 2.20
N ALA A 154 -0.09 22.46 1.79
CA ALA A 154 1.36 22.42 1.89
C ALA A 154 1.88 22.31 3.33
N ILE A 155 1.12 22.75 4.34
CA ILE A 155 1.53 22.62 5.74
C ILE A 155 1.66 21.15 6.17
N LEU A 156 0.77 20.28 5.66
CA LEU A 156 0.77 18.87 5.98
C LEU A 156 2.04 18.18 5.43
N LEU A 157 2.40 18.48 4.19
CA LEU A 157 3.66 17.98 3.61
C LEU A 157 4.89 18.53 4.34
N THR A 158 4.85 19.81 4.73
CA THR A 158 5.95 20.43 5.50
C THR A 158 6.14 19.73 6.84
N ARG A 159 5.05 19.43 7.56
CA ARG A 159 5.11 18.70 8.84
C ARG A 159 5.54 17.25 8.64
N ALA A 160 5.06 16.58 7.59
CA ALA A 160 5.47 15.22 7.23
C ALA A 160 6.98 15.14 6.97
N ARG A 161 7.53 16.10 6.23
CA ARG A 161 8.96 16.17 5.95
C ARG A 161 9.79 16.43 7.21
N ASP A 162 9.41 17.41 8.04
CA ASP A 162 10.08 17.70 9.31
C ASP A 162 10.12 16.46 10.22
N LEU A 163 8.99 15.75 10.33
CA LEU A 163 8.91 14.51 11.10
C LEU A 163 9.84 13.44 10.55
N ALA A 164 9.76 13.14 9.26
CA ALA A 164 10.56 12.10 8.64
C ALA A 164 12.07 12.37 8.74
N ASP A 165 12.51 13.63 8.57
CA ASP A 165 13.92 14.00 8.74
C ASP A 165 14.41 13.73 10.16
N ARG A 166 13.56 13.92 11.18
CA ARG A 166 13.86 13.61 12.59
C ARG A 166 13.88 12.12 12.90
N LEU A 167 13.14 11.30 12.12
CA LEU A 167 13.10 9.84 12.29
C LEU A 167 14.25 9.12 11.55
N LEU A 168 14.81 9.71 10.48
CA LEU A 168 15.87 9.10 9.68
C LEU A 168 17.10 8.62 10.48
N PRO A 169 17.54 9.26 11.57
CA PRO A 169 18.66 8.76 12.39
C PRO A 169 18.47 7.33 12.87
N ALA A 170 17.21 6.87 13.12
CA ALA A 170 16.94 5.50 13.51
C ALA A 170 17.41 4.48 12.46
N PHE A 171 17.33 4.83 11.18
CA PHE A 171 17.74 4.00 10.04
C PHE A 171 19.22 4.19 9.68
N THR A 172 19.70 5.44 9.68
CA THR A 172 21.03 5.76 9.17
C THR A 172 22.15 5.45 10.16
N ARG A 173 21.87 5.42 11.46
CA ARG A 173 22.83 5.04 12.50
C ARG A 173 22.91 3.52 12.71
N SER A 174 21.97 2.76 12.14
CA SER A 174 21.97 1.32 12.24
C SER A 174 22.98 0.70 11.27
N PRO A 175 23.87 -0.17 11.74
CA PRO A 175 24.86 -0.85 10.89
C PRO A 175 24.22 -1.87 9.93
N THR A 176 23.07 -2.45 10.31
CA THR A 176 22.36 -3.44 9.49
C THR A 176 21.39 -2.83 8.51
N GLY A 177 20.97 -1.58 8.75
CA GLY A 177 19.92 -0.90 8.01
C GLY A 177 18.50 -1.09 8.58
N ALA A 178 18.30 -2.06 9.49
CA ALA A 178 17.06 -2.16 10.27
C ALA A 178 17.00 -0.99 11.27
N PRO A 179 15.85 -0.34 11.48
CA PRO A 179 15.79 0.82 12.36
C PRO A 179 15.87 0.46 13.84
N TYR A 180 16.45 1.36 14.65
CA TYR A 180 16.27 1.34 16.09
C TYR A 180 14.80 1.64 16.44
N ARG A 181 14.32 1.10 17.58
CA ARG A 181 12.94 1.28 18.02
C ARG A 181 12.58 2.71 18.37
N TYR A 182 13.53 3.45 18.93
CA TYR A 182 13.30 4.80 19.46
C TYR A 182 14.31 5.80 18.90
N VAL A 183 13.83 7.02 18.68
CA VAL A 183 14.65 8.16 18.30
C VAL A 183 14.22 9.40 19.07
N ASN A 184 15.16 10.17 19.57
CA ASN A 184 14.88 11.48 20.15
C ASN A 184 14.67 12.50 19.02
N LEU A 185 13.50 13.11 18.99
CA LEU A 185 13.08 14.01 17.90
C LEU A 185 13.95 15.27 17.77
N GLN A 186 14.61 15.73 18.84
CA GLN A 186 15.46 16.91 18.80
C GLN A 186 16.92 16.58 18.53
N THR A 187 17.45 15.54 19.19
CA THR A 187 18.89 15.23 19.16
C THR A 187 19.26 14.16 18.13
N GLY A 188 18.28 13.40 17.66
CA GLY A 188 18.48 12.22 16.82
C GLY A 188 19.17 11.06 17.55
N ALA A 189 19.28 11.09 18.89
CA ALA A 189 19.79 9.95 19.65
C ALA A 189 18.86 8.74 19.49
N VAL A 190 19.44 7.56 19.31
CA VAL A 190 18.70 6.31 19.06
C VAL A 190 18.86 5.34 20.22
N SER A 191 17.85 4.48 20.41
CA SER A 191 17.87 3.43 21.43
C SER A 191 16.90 2.29 21.07
N GLY A 192 17.01 1.14 21.80
CA GLY A 192 16.18 -0.03 21.54
C GLY A 192 16.67 -0.79 20.30
N ASN A 193 17.72 -1.57 20.47
CA ASN A 193 18.36 -2.34 19.40
C ASN A 193 17.72 -3.71 19.14
N LEU A 194 16.74 -4.13 19.94
CA LEU A 194 15.93 -5.32 19.68
C LEU A 194 14.61 -4.88 19.07
N THR A 195 14.53 -4.94 17.74
CA THR A 195 13.38 -4.40 17.00
C THR A 195 12.51 -5.55 16.47
N PRO A 196 11.23 -5.59 16.85
CA PRO A 196 10.23 -6.48 16.27
C PRO A 196 10.11 -6.31 14.76
N LEU A 197 9.70 -7.38 14.07
CA LEU A 197 9.74 -7.42 12.61
C LEU A 197 8.80 -6.40 11.95
N ALA A 198 7.58 -6.23 12.47
CA ALA A 198 6.66 -5.20 12.00
C ALA A 198 7.31 -3.80 12.07
N GLU A 199 8.00 -3.51 13.18
CA GLU A 199 8.66 -2.21 13.40
C GLU A 199 9.87 -2.00 12.45
N VAL A 200 10.54 -3.11 12.02
CA VAL A 200 11.61 -3.02 11.03
C VAL A 200 11.06 -2.70 9.65
N GLY A 201 9.94 -3.30 9.25
CA GLY A 201 9.51 -3.34 7.86
C GLY A 201 8.39 -2.38 7.50
N SER A 202 7.50 -2.03 8.43
CA SER A 202 6.31 -1.21 8.13
C SER A 202 6.64 0.27 8.03
N ASN A 203 7.45 0.63 7.02
CA ASN A 203 7.98 1.97 6.81
C ASN A 203 7.99 2.38 5.34
N ILE A 204 7.94 1.40 4.39
CA ILE A 204 8.20 1.68 2.97
C ILE A 204 7.09 2.53 2.34
N THR A 205 5.87 2.40 2.79
CA THR A 205 4.72 3.07 2.21
C THR A 205 4.78 4.58 2.47
N GLU A 206 4.90 4.99 3.71
CA GLU A 206 4.94 6.41 4.11
C GLU A 206 6.24 7.08 3.67
N LEU A 207 7.38 6.46 3.97
CA LEU A 207 8.69 7.01 3.59
C LEU A 207 8.88 7.03 2.08
N GLY A 208 8.38 6.00 1.39
CA GLY A 208 8.43 5.93 -0.07
C GLY A 208 7.55 7.00 -0.72
N TRP A 209 6.36 7.21 -0.19
CA TRP A 209 5.45 8.24 -0.68
C TRP A 209 6.01 9.64 -0.45
N LEU A 210 6.62 9.87 0.71
CA LEU A 210 7.33 11.13 0.98
C LEU A 210 8.49 11.36 0.00
N SER A 211 9.25 10.31 -0.35
CA SER A 211 10.29 10.39 -1.39
C SER A 211 9.72 10.84 -2.73
N GLN A 212 8.56 10.33 -3.13
CA GLN A 212 7.90 10.73 -4.37
C GLN A 212 7.46 12.19 -4.35
N LEU A 213 6.86 12.64 -3.25
CA LEU A 213 6.36 14.00 -3.11
C LEU A 213 7.48 15.05 -3.03
N THR A 214 8.60 14.69 -2.44
CA THR A 214 9.74 15.61 -2.24
C THR A 214 10.80 15.52 -3.33
N GLY A 215 10.81 14.45 -4.13
CA GLY A 215 11.88 14.13 -5.07
C GLY A 215 13.17 13.65 -4.38
N ASP A 216 13.18 13.45 -3.06
CA ASP A 216 14.35 13.03 -2.28
C ASP A 216 14.31 11.52 -2.02
N PRO A 217 15.18 10.70 -2.64
CA PRO A 217 15.13 9.25 -2.53
C PRO A 217 15.58 8.70 -1.17
N LYS A 218 16.10 9.54 -0.27
CA LYS A 218 16.69 9.10 1.00
C LYS A 218 15.71 8.33 1.88
N TYR A 219 14.43 8.71 1.88
CA TYR A 219 13.40 8.06 2.71
C TYR A 219 13.07 6.67 2.17
N PHE A 220 12.78 6.54 0.86
CA PHE A 220 12.53 5.24 0.23
C PHE A 220 13.73 4.29 0.39
N ASN A 221 14.94 4.80 0.16
CA ASN A 221 16.16 4.01 0.27
C ASN A 221 16.40 3.50 1.71
N ALA A 222 16.08 4.31 2.73
CA ALA A 222 16.18 3.89 4.11
C ALA A 222 15.20 2.74 4.43
N ALA A 223 13.94 2.89 4.05
CA ALA A 223 12.91 1.88 4.27
C ALA A 223 13.16 0.60 3.46
N LYS A 224 13.54 0.70 2.19
CA LYS A 224 13.87 -0.49 1.37
C LYS A 224 15.07 -1.25 1.93
N ARG A 225 16.08 -0.55 2.44
CA ARG A 225 17.22 -1.18 3.09
C ARG A 225 16.81 -1.94 4.35
N ALA A 226 15.84 -1.43 5.12
CA ALA A 226 15.30 -2.13 6.29
C ALA A 226 14.57 -3.42 5.90
N LEU A 227 13.70 -3.39 4.89
CA LEU A 227 13.06 -4.60 4.35
C LEU A 227 14.09 -5.63 3.87
N LYS A 228 15.10 -5.15 3.13
CA LYS A 228 16.19 -6.01 2.63
C LYS A 228 16.99 -6.65 3.76
N ALA A 229 17.26 -5.91 4.83
CA ALA A 229 17.97 -6.43 6.00
C ALA A 229 17.27 -7.65 6.62
N VAL A 230 15.95 -7.67 6.62
CA VAL A 230 15.15 -8.82 7.05
C VAL A 230 15.20 -9.95 6.03
N TYR A 231 14.92 -9.65 4.77
CA TYR A 231 14.83 -10.68 3.73
C TYR A 231 16.13 -11.44 3.53
N ASP A 232 17.28 -10.77 3.59
CA ASP A 232 18.60 -11.39 3.46
C ASP A 232 18.92 -12.35 4.63
N ARG A 233 18.22 -12.22 5.77
CA ARG A 233 18.39 -13.03 6.98
C ARG A 233 17.34 -14.10 7.18
N ARG A 234 16.50 -14.35 6.17
CA ARG A 234 15.57 -15.48 6.21
C ARG A 234 16.30 -16.82 6.30
N SER A 235 15.66 -17.80 6.88
CA SER A 235 16.20 -19.15 6.97
C SER A 235 16.22 -19.86 5.60
N SER A 236 16.84 -21.03 5.55
CA SER A 236 16.80 -21.93 4.38
C SER A 236 15.38 -22.41 4.05
N LEU A 237 14.44 -22.28 4.98
CA LEU A 237 13.01 -22.55 4.77
C LEU A 237 12.25 -21.33 4.22
N ASN A 238 12.93 -20.23 3.92
CA ASN A 238 12.35 -18.94 3.53
C ASN A 238 11.41 -18.37 4.59
N LEU A 239 11.67 -18.61 5.86
CA LEU A 239 10.95 -18.02 6.99
C LEU A 239 11.81 -16.99 7.70
N VAL A 240 11.18 -16.08 8.43
CA VAL A 240 11.80 -15.01 9.21
C VAL A 240 11.40 -15.12 10.68
N GLY A 241 12.26 -14.65 11.58
CA GLY A 241 11.98 -14.62 13.02
C GLY A 241 11.10 -13.42 13.42
N THR A 242 10.90 -13.21 14.72
CA THR A 242 10.05 -12.13 15.23
C THR A 242 10.80 -10.88 15.62
N THR A 243 12.04 -11.00 16.09
CA THR A 243 12.81 -9.87 16.65
C THR A 243 14.25 -9.92 16.17
N LEU A 244 14.70 -8.81 15.60
CA LEU A 244 16.05 -8.64 15.07
C LEU A 244 16.87 -7.72 15.99
N ASN A 245 18.10 -8.12 16.29
CA ASN A 245 19.09 -7.20 16.86
C ASN A 245 19.66 -6.33 15.74
N VAL A 246 19.39 -5.03 15.76
CA VAL A 246 19.75 -4.11 14.68
C VAL A 246 21.25 -3.81 14.61
N ASP A 247 22.00 -4.04 15.69
CA ASP A 247 23.46 -3.84 15.72
C ASP A 247 24.20 -5.01 15.07
N THR A 248 23.72 -6.24 15.32
CA THR A 248 24.40 -7.47 14.88
C THR A 248 23.72 -8.16 13.69
N GLY A 249 22.44 -7.90 13.48
CA GLY A 249 21.62 -8.61 12.50
C GLY A 249 21.21 -10.03 12.94
N ALA A 250 21.43 -10.41 14.19
CA ALA A 250 21.02 -11.70 14.71
C ALA A 250 19.53 -11.72 15.08
N TRP A 251 18.87 -12.84 14.78
CA TRP A 251 17.53 -13.10 15.31
C TRP A 251 17.63 -13.42 16.80
N THR A 252 16.88 -12.72 17.63
CA THR A 252 16.77 -13.00 19.07
C THR A 252 15.56 -13.85 19.39
N ASP A 253 14.61 -13.95 18.48
CA ASP A 253 13.51 -14.91 18.50
C ASP A 253 13.34 -15.50 17.10
N ALA A 254 13.54 -16.81 17.00
CA ALA A 254 13.48 -17.60 15.78
C ALA A 254 12.07 -18.15 15.47
N THR A 255 11.04 -17.64 16.12
CA THR A 255 9.65 -18.03 15.85
C THR A 255 9.17 -17.34 14.59
N ALA A 256 8.76 -18.10 13.58
CA ALA A 256 8.05 -17.58 12.39
C ALA A 256 6.55 -17.63 12.64
N ARG A 257 5.85 -16.52 12.31
CA ARG A 257 4.42 -16.32 12.57
C ARG A 257 3.86 -15.25 11.63
N VAL A 258 2.55 -15.03 11.65
CA VAL A 258 1.87 -13.94 10.91
C VAL A 258 1.16 -12.95 11.84
N ASP A 259 1.06 -13.28 13.13
CA ASP A 259 0.49 -12.45 14.18
C ASP A 259 1.56 -11.52 14.80
N PRO A 260 1.20 -10.55 15.61
CA PRO A 260 2.17 -9.68 16.27
C PRO A 260 3.30 -10.47 16.96
N PRO A 261 4.53 -9.98 16.86
CA PRO A 261 4.96 -8.65 16.42
C PRO A 261 5.55 -8.62 14.99
N VAL A 262 4.98 -9.38 14.04
CA VAL A 262 5.49 -9.44 12.65
C VAL A 262 4.49 -8.95 11.59
N ASP A 263 3.24 -8.93 11.89
CA ASP A 263 2.02 -8.70 11.11
C ASP A 263 2.18 -7.80 9.88
N SER A 264 2.21 -6.50 10.05
CA SER A 264 2.28 -5.50 8.97
C SER A 264 3.58 -5.53 8.15
N PHE A 265 4.62 -6.28 8.59
CA PHE A 265 5.80 -6.50 7.75
C PHE A 265 5.44 -7.13 6.39
N PHE A 266 4.57 -8.14 6.40
CA PHE A 266 4.16 -8.82 5.17
C PHE A 266 3.27 -7.95 4.29
N GLU A 267 2.43 -7.14 4.90
CA GLU A 267 1.61 -6.15 4.22
C GLU A 267 2.48 -5.13 3.47
N TYR A 268 3.49 -4.56 4.13
CA TYR A 268 4.39 -3.58 3.54
C TYR A 268 5.31 -4.14 2.44
N LEU A 269 5.55 -5.44 2.41
CA LEU A 269 6.16 -6.08 1.24
C LEU A 269 5.22 -6.04 0.02
N TRP A 270 3.92 -6.32 0.21
CA TRP A 270 2.94 -6.19 -0.85
C TRP A 270 2.79 -4.73 -1.29
N ASP A 271 2.73 -3.81 -0.34
CA ASP A 271 2.61 -2.38 -0.56
C ASP A 271 3.80 -1.79 -1.31
N GLY A 272 5.00 -2.22 -1.01
CA GLY A 272 6.20 -1.82 -1.75
C GLY A 272 6.09 -2.10 -3.24
N TYR A 273 5.40 -3.18 -3.62
CA TYR A 273 5.04 -3.43 -5.00
C TYR A 273 3.81 -2.62 -5.44
N GLN A 274 2.74 -2.59 -4.64
CA GLN A 274 1.47 -1.95 -4.98
C GLN A 274 1.64 -0.44 -5.19
N PHE A 275 2.40 0.24 -4.32
CA PHE A 275 2.61 1.69 -4.40
C PHE A 275 3.73 2.08 -5.38
N PHE A 276 4.84 1.34 -5.42
CA PHE A 276 6.05 1.78 -6.12
C PHE A 276 6.44 0.93 -7.33
N GLY A 277 5.75 -0.17 -7.60
CA GLY A 277 6.10 -1.07 -8.69
C GLY A 277 7.39 -1.85 -8.48
N ASP A 278 7.89 -1.91 -7.25
CA ASP A 278 9.16 -2.55 -6.95
C ASP A 278 9.03 -4.08 -7.06
N THR A 279 9.56 -4.62 -8.15
CA THR A 279 9.49 -6.07 -8.46
C THR A 279 10.42 -6.91 -7.59
N GLU A 280 11.46 -6.31 -7.00
CA GLU A 280 12.33 -6.98 -6.05
C GLU A 280 11.56 -7.24 -4.75
N ILE A 281 10.87 -6.22 -4.22
CA ILE A 281 10.03 -6.37 -3.02
C ILE A 281 8.88 -7.35 -3.28
N LEU A 282 8.27 -7.33 -4.48
CA LEU A 282 7.29 -8.36 -4.87
C LEU A 282 7.87 -9.78 -4.83
N GLY A 283 9.13 -9.94 -5.26
CA GLY A 283 9.84 -11.22 -5.17
C GLY A 283 9.99 -11.68 -3.72
N TRP A 284 10.29 -10.75 -2.80
CA TRP A 284 10.38 -11.03 -1.37
C TRP A 284 9.03 -11.45 -0.78
N TYR A 285 7.97 -10.69 -1.10
CA TYR A 285 6.60 -11.03 -0.69
C TYR A 285 6.23 -12.46 -1.11
N ARG A 286 6.39 -12.78 -2.40
CA ARG A 286 6.04 -14.09 -2.95
C ARG A 286 6.82 -15.23 -2.30
N THR A 287 8.11 -15.03 -2.09
CA THR A 287 8.98 -16.05 -1.47
C THR A 287 8.54 -16.35 -0.04
N LEU A 288 8.30 -15.31 0.76
CA LEU A 288 7.91 -15.47 2.16
C LEU A 288 6.48 -15.99 2.28
N THR A 289 5.53 -15.47 1.49
CA THR A 289 4.12 -15.92 1.50
C THR A 289 3.99 -17.39 1.09
N ALA A 290 4.73 -17.83 0.07
CA ALA A 290 4.75 -19.25 -0.30
C ALA A 290 5.26 -20.15 0.85
N ALA A 291 6.29 -19.71 1.57
CA ALA A 291 6.80 -20.45 2.73
C ALA A 291 5.80 -20.46 3.90
N ILE A 292 5.12 -19.34 4.15
CA ILE A 292 4.05 -19.24 5.16
C ILE A 292 2.91 -20.20 4.82
N LEU A 293 2.40 -20.17 3.60
CA LEU A 293 1.32 -21.06 3.16
C LEU A 293 1.72 -22.53 3.25
N GLN A 294 2.98 -22.85 2.96
CA GLN A 294 3.47 -24.24 3.02
C GLN A 294 3.68 -24.75 4.45
N ARG A 295 4.08 -23.88 5.39
CA ARG A 295 4.60 -24.34 6.69
C ARG A 295 3.79 -23.91 7.89
N LEU A 296 3.14 -22.74 7.82
CA LEU A 296 2.34 -22.19 8.91
C LEU A 296 0.85 -22.49 8.73
N ALA A 297 0.35 -22.53 7.48
CA ALA A 297 -1.04 -22.81 7.23
C ALA A 297 -1.42 -24.23 7.68
N VAL A 298 -2.48 -24.33 8.48
CA VAL A 298 -3.02 -25.59 8.99
C VAL A 298 -4.54 -25.56 8.97
N THR A 299 -5.16 -26.71 8.69
CA THR A 299 -6.60 -26.86 8.82
C THR A 299 -6.93 -27.54 10.16
N THR A 300 -7.69 -26.84 10.99
CA THR A 300 -8.17 -27.35 12.28
C THR A 300 -9.70 -27.30 12.28
N ASN A 301 -10.35 -28.43 12.44
CA ASN A 301 -11.81 -28.56 12.40
C ASN A 301 -12.46 -27.91 11.16
N GLY A 302 -11.85 -28.15 9.99
CA GLY A 302 -12.32 -27.63 8.71
C GLY A 302 -12.06 -26.13 8.47
N ARG A 303 -11.27 -25.47 9.30
CA ARG A 303 -10.97 -24.04 9.23
C ARG A 303 -9.47 -23.80 9.01
N LEU A 304 -9.14 -22.87 8.15
CA LEU A 304 -7.76 -22.44 7.90
C LEU A 304 -7.27 -21.54 9.04
N TRP A 305 -6.08 -21.86 9.57
CA TRP A 305 -5.38 -21.08 10.58
C TRP A 305 -3.88 -21.02 10.28
N PHE A 306 -3.15 -20.09 10.91
CA PHE A 306 -1.71 -19.96 10.78
C PHE A 306 -1.05 -20.21 12.13
N ARG A 307 -0.38 -21.37 12.27
CA ARG A 307 0.39 -21.71 13.47
C ARG A 307 1.74 -21.00 13.51
N GLN A 308 2.35 -20.94 14.69
CA GLN A 308 3.73 -20.52 14.85
C GLN A 308 4.67 -21.73 14.68
N VAL A 309 5.84 -21.49 14.06
CA VAL A 309 6.87 -22.53 13.86
C VAL A 309 8.26 -21.95 14.10
N ASN A 310 9.23 -22.80 14.42
CA ASN A 310 10.64 -22.37 14.40
C ASN A 310 11.08 -22.12 12.95
N MET A 311 11.62 -20.94 12.66
CA MET A 311 12.00 -20.53 11.30
C MET A 311 13.05 -21.43 10.64
N ASN A 312 13.93 -22.06 11.44
CA ASN A 312 15.04 -22.85 10.93
C ASN A 312 14.68 -24.33 10.72
N THR A 313 13.81 -24.88 11.58
CA THR A 313 13.47 -26.30 11.58
C THR A 313 12.06 -26.59 11.06
N GLY A 314 11.17 -25.61 11.07
CA GLY A 314 9.75 -25.79 10.77
C GLY A 314 8.94 -26.48 11.89
N ALA A 315 9.59 -26.80 13.02
CA ALA A 315 8.91 -27.41 14.17
C ALA A 315 7.84 -26.48 14.75
N ALA A 316 6.67 -27.03 15.11
CA ALA A 316 5.58 -26.27 15.70
C ALA A 316 6.01 -25.60 17.01
N ALA A 317 5.65 -24.34 17.20
CA ALA A 317 5.96 -23.52 18.37
C ALA A 317 4.69 -23.00 19.08
N GLY A 318 3.56 -22.94 18.39
CA GLY A 318 2.29 -22.51 18.94
C GLY A 318 1.17 -22.54 17.91
N SER A 319 -0.08 -22.34 18.37
CA SER A 319 -1.26 -22.37 17.49
C SER A 319 -2.30 -21.30 17.80
N ASN A 320 -2.22 -20.62 18.95
CA ASN A 320 -3.18 -19.57 19.33
C ASN A 320 -3.18 -18.45 18.28
N GLN A 321 -4.35 -17.87 18.02
CA GLN A 321 -4.52 -16.81 17.04
C GLN A 321 -4.78 -15.49 17.73
N SER A 322 -4.11 -14.44 17.28
CA SER A 322 -4.44 -13.05 17.65
C SER A 322 -5.49 -12.51 16.69
N GLU A 323 -6.40 -11.68 17.18
CA GLU A 323 -7.40 -11.00 16.35
C GLU A 323 -6.75 -10.12 15.28
N LEU A 324 -5.62 -9.48 15.60
CA LEU A 324 -4.88 -8.68 14.63
C LEU A 324 -4.54 -9.45 13.35
N THR A 325 -4.40 -10.79 13.41
CA THR A 325 -4.14 -11.59 12.20
C THR A 325 -5.30 -11.62 11.20
N ALA A 326 -6.47 -11.14 11.58
CA ALA A 326 -7.62 -11.10 10.67
C ALA A 326 -7.35 -10.28 9.39
N PHE A 327 -6.43 -9.28 9.45
CA PHE A 327 -5.97 -8.51 8.27
C PHE A 327 -5.37 -9.40 7.19
N TYR A 328 -4.70 -10.49 7.58
CA TYR A 328 -3.96 -11.35 6.66
C TYR A 328 -4.85 -12.01 5.59
N ALA A 329 -6.16 -12.13 5.86
CA ALA A 329 -7.13 -12.60 4.88
C ALA A 329 -7.25 -11.64 3.68
N GLY A 330 -7.32 -10.34 3.94
CA GLY A 330 -7.31 -9.30 2.92
C GLY A 330 -6.00 -9.25 2.14
N LEU A 331 -4.87 -9.37 2.84
CA LEU A 331 -3.54 -9.40 2.22
C LEU A 331 -3.35 -10.60 1.29
N LEU A 332 -3.73 -11.80 1.71
CA LEU A 332 -3.67 -13.00 0.86
C LEU A 332 -4.50 -12.80 -0.42
N ALA A 333 -5.71 -12.29 -0.29
CA ALA A 333 -6.59 -12.04 -1.43
C ALA A 333 -5.99 -11.02 -2.41
N GLN A 334 -5.42 -9.92 -1.92
CA GLN A 334 -4.73 -8.90 -2.73
C GLN A 334 -3.48 -9.48 -3.42
N GLY A 335 -2.73 -10.34 -2.72
CA GLY A 335 -1.50 -10.97 -3.21
C GLY A 335 -1.73 -12.07 -4.26
N GLY A 336 -2.99 -12.47 -4.49
CA GLY A 336 -3.38 -13.49 -5.48
C GLY A 336 -3.84 -14.83 -4.89
N ASP A 337 -3.77 -14.99 -3.56
CA ASP A 337 -4.20 -16.21 -2.84
C ASP A 337 -5.65 -16.06 -2.32
N LEU A 338 -6.56 -15.63 -3.21
CA LEU A 338 -7.97 -15.33 -2.86
C LEU A 338 -8.68 -16.49 -2.14
N PRO A 339 -8.59 -17.76 -2.55
CA PRO A 339 -9.28 -18.86 -1.84
C PRO A 339 -8.81 -19.00 -0.37
N GLN A 340 -7.52 -18.80 -0.10
CA GLN A 340 -6.95 -18.83 1.25
C GLN A 340 -7.42 -17.62 2.05
N GLY A 341 -7.47 -16.44 1.45
CA GLY A 341 -8.03 -15.24 2.05
C GLY A 341 -9.48 -15.42 2.47
N GLU A 342 -10.34 -15.90 1.57
CA GLU A 342 -11.75 -16.19 1.85
C GLU A 342 -11.92 -17.24 2.96
N SER A 343 -11.11 -18.31 2.92
CA SER A 343 -11.12 -19.37 3.93
C SER A 343 -10.72 -18.83 5.31
N TYR A 344 -9.66 -18.02 5.37
CA TYR A 344 -9.18 -17.47 6.63
C TYR A 344 -10.15 -16.44 7.24
N HIS A 345 -10.74 -15.58 6.42
CA HIS A 345 -11.80 -14.67 6.87
C HIS A 345 -13.03 -15.43 7.40
N SER A 346 -13.36 -16.56 6.77
CA SER A 346 -14.45 -17.42 7.25
C SER A 346 -14.14 -18.10 8.57
N SER A 347 -12.87 -18.38 8.87
CA SER A 347 -12.44 -18.87 10.18
C SER A 347 -12.71 -17.85 11.29
N TRP A 348 -12.41 -16.56 11.04
CA TRP A 348 -12.71 -15.47 11.97
C TRP A 348 -14.22 -15.19 12.07
N ALA A 349 -14.99 -15.35 11.00
CA ALA A 349 -16.46 -15.29 11.07
C ALA A 349 -17.04 -16.37 11.99
N ALA A 350 -16.43 -17.56 12.02
CA ALA A 350 -16.85 -18.62 12.96
C ALA A 350 -16.52 -18.29 14.42
N VAL A 351 -15.45 -17.56 14.69
CA VAL A 351 -15.17 -17.01 16.03
C VAL A 351 -16.27 -16.03 16.44
N LEU A 352 -16.61 -15.09 15.58
CA LEU A 352 -17.68 -14.12 15.83
C LEU A 352 -19.05 -14.76 16.02
N ALA A 353 -19.31 -15.91 15.43
CA ALA A 353 -20.55 -16.65 15.67
C ALA A 353 -20.69 -17.17 17.12
N GLN A 354 -19.57 -17.34 17.85
CA GLN A 354 -19.55 -17.80 19.25
C GLN A 354 -19.39 -16.67 20.27
N HIS A 355 -18.92 -15.49 19.84
CA HIS A 355 -18.59 -14.39 20.74
C HIS A 355 -19.34 -13.11 20.37
N ARG A 356 -19.57 -12.22 21.34
CA ARG A 356 -20.23 -10.91 21.12
C ARG A 356 -19.36 -9.96 20.30
N LEU A 357 -18.05 -10.03 20.51
CA LEU A 357 -17.01 -9.27 19.85
C LEU A 357 -15.84 -10.22 19.56
N PRO A 358 -14.95 -9.93 18.61
CA PRO A 358 -13.76 -10.76 18.40
C PRO A 358 -12.84 -10.64 19.62
N PRO A 359 -12.50 -11.78 20.28
CA PRO A 359 -11.53 -11.77 21.38
C PRO A 359 -10.13 -11.43 20.85
N GLU A 360 -9.31 -10.69 21.62
CA GLU A 360 -7.92 -10.38 21.25
C GLU A 360 -7.08 -11.64 20.96
N SER A 361 -7.46 -12.80 21.53
CA SER A 361 -6.86 -14.08 21.14
C SER A 361 -7.81 -15.25 21.36
N VAL A 362 -7.66 -16.29 20.52
CA VAL A 362 -8.51 -17.49 20.51
C VAL A 362 -7.70 -18.77 20.35
N ASN A 363 -8.26 -19.86 20.86
CA ASN A 363 -7.78 -21.20 20.56
C ASN A 363 -8.45 -21.71 19.27
N PRO A 364 -7.72 -22.01 18.20
CA PRO A 364 -8.30 -22.43 16.92
C PRO A 364 -8.99 -23.81 16.98
N ALA A 365 -8.66 -24.64 17.95
CA ALA A 365 -9.25 -25.98 18.06
C ALA A 365 -10.74 -25.96 18.49
N ASN A 366 -11.14 -25.01 19.33
CA ASN A 366 -12.50 -24.93 19.87
C ASN A 366 -13.11 -23.53 19.78
N LEU A 367 -12.38 -22.57 19.23
CA LEU A 367 -12.73 -21.14 19.12
C LEU A 367 -12.95 -20.45 20.48
N ALA A 368 -12.49 -21.04 21.58
CA ALA A 368 -12.59 -20.44 22.91
C ALA A 368 -11.74 -19.16 22.99
N ALA A 369 -12.33 -18.12 23.59
CA ALA A 369 -11.60 -16.90 23.89
C ALA A 369 -10.50 -17.16 24.93
N LEU A 370 -9.28 -16.77 24.62
CA LEU A 370 -8.13 -16.77 25.53
C LEU A 370 -7.96 -15.40 26.20
N SER A 371 -8.59 -14.38 25.64
CA SER A 371 -8.73 -13.05 26.21
C SER A 371 -10.20 -12.64 26.19
N THR A 372 -10.67 -11.94 27.21
CA THR A 372 -12.02 -11.38 27.25
C THR A 372 -12.07 -9.93 26.79
N GLN A 373 -10.95 -9.38 26.31
CA GLN A 373 -10.81 -8.01 25.86
C GLN A 373 -11.13 -7.87 24.37
N TYR A 374 -11.54 -6.65 23.99
CA TYR A 374 -11.64 -6.20 22.61
C TYR A 374 -11.24 -4.73 22.53
N GLN A 375 -10.21 -4.43 21.76
CA GLN A 375 -9.59 -3.12 21.69
C GLN A 375 -10.13 -2.23 20.54
N LEU A 376 -11.36 -2.44 20.08
CA LEU A 376 -11.95 -1.78 18.91
C LEU A 376 -11.18 -2.09 17.60
N ARG A 377 -10.69 -3.29 17.47
CA ARG A 377 -9.85 -3.74 16.35
C ARG A 377 -10.53 -3.62 14.99
N PRO A 378 -9.82 -3.14 13.92
CA PRO A 378 -10.35 -2.97 12.57
C PRO A 378 -10.13 -4.17 11.64
N GLU A 379 -9.20 -5.07 11.92
CA GLU A 379 -8.58 -6.01 10.99
C GLU A 379 -9.56 -6.98 10.33
N TYR A 380 -10.59 -7.40 11.07
CA TYR A 380 -11.65 -8.23 10.48
C TYR A 380 -12.46 -7.48 9.42
N VAL A 381 -12.73 -6.21 9.63
CA VAL A 381 -13.52 -5.37 8.71
C VAL A 381 -12.66 -4.88 7.55
N ASP A 382 -11.38 -4.60 7.79
CA ASP A 382 -10.39 -4.32 6.77
C ASP A 382 -10.35 -5.45 5.73
N SER A 383 -10.14 -6.69 6.18
CA SER A 383 -10.19 -7.87 5.29
C SER A 383 -11.52 -8.02 4.58
N ALA A 384 -12.65 -7.73 5.24
CA ALA A 384 -13.96 -7.78 4.61
C ALA A 384 -14.08 -6.75 3.48
N LEU A 385 -13.53 -5.54 3.66
CA LEU A 385 -13.49 -4.51 2.62
C LEU A 385 -12.70 -4.98 1.39
N PHE A 386 -11.48 -5.49 1.58
CA PHE A 386 -10.68 -5.97 0.46
C PHE A 386 -11.31 -7.16 -0.26
N LEU A 387 -11.85 -8.13 0.48
CA LEU A 387 -12.54 -9.29 -0.11
C LEU A 387 -13.78 -8.85 -0.89
N TRP A 388 -14.57 -7.89 -0.38
CA TRP A 388 -15.68 -7.33 -1.12
C TRP A 388 -15.23 -6.60 -2.39
N LEU A 389 -14.19 -5.77 -2.31
CA LEU A 389 -13.65 -5.04 -3.46
C LEU A 389 -13.13 -5.97 -4.56
N LEU A 390 -12.53 -7.09 -4.19
CA LEU A 390 -11.96 -8.05 -5.13
C LEU A 390 -13.01 -8.98 -5.75
N THR A 391 -14.02 -9.39 -4.97
CA THR A 391 -14.98 -10.41 -5.38
C THR A 391 -16.35 -9.86 -5.77
N GLY A 392 -16.73 -8.68 -5.25
CA GLY A 392 -18.10 -8.15 -5.32
C GLY A 392 -19.12 -8.95 -4.50
N ASN A 393 -18.66 -9.89 -3.64
CA ASN A 393 -19.55 -10.75 -2.86
C ASN A 393 -20.12 -9.99 -1.66
N GLU A 394 -21.44 -9.82 -1.63
CA GLU A 394 -22.16 -9.10 -0.57
C GLU A 394 -22.09 -9.76 0.81
N LEU A 395 -21.63 -11.00 0.90
CA LEU A 395 -21.36 -11.67 2.18
C LEU A 395 -20.43 -10.82 3.06
N TYR A 396 -19.42 -10.19 2.48
CA TYR A 396 -18.45 -9.38 3.24
C TYR A 396 -19.06 -8.09 3.76
N ARG A 397 -19.97 -7.47 3.00
CA ARG A 397 -20.76 -6.32 3.50
C ARG A 397 -21.70 -6.71 4.62
N THR A 398 -22.34 -7.87 4.51
CA THR A 398 -23.20 -8.42 5.58
C THR A 398 -22.39 -8.64 6.86
N ARG A 399 -21.22 -9.27 6.77
CA ARG A 399 -20.32 -9.50 7.92
C ARG A 399 -19.84 -8.18 8.55
N ALA A 400 -19.50 -7.19 7.73
CA ALA A 400 -19.14 -5.87 8.24
C ALA A 400 -20.32 -5.18 8.94
N GLN A 401 -21.56 -5.31 8.42
CA GLN A 401 -22.76 -4.77 9.05
C GLN A 401 -23.05 -5.44 10.40
N GLU A 402 -22.88 -6.74 10.48
CA GLU A 402 -22.99 -7.47 11.75
C GLU A 402 -21.96 -6.97 12.76
N MET A 403 -20.71 -6.79 12.33
CA MET A 403 -19.66 -6.28 13.22
C MET A 403 -19.92 -4.84 13.65
N TRP A 404 -20.39 -3.96 12.75
CA TRP A 404 -20.80 -2.61 13.09
C TRP A 404 -21.93 -2.59 14.13
N THR A 405 -22.94 -3.45 13.97
CA THR A 405 -24.03 -3.59 14.93
C THR A 405 -23.52 -4.04 16.30
N ARG A 406 -22.57 -4.96 16.34
CA ARG A 406 -21.92 -5.45 17.57
C ARG A 406 -21.11 -4.34 18.25
N GLN A 407 -20.35 -3.54 17.51
CA GLN A 407 -19.63 -2.38 18.08
C GLN A 407 -20.61 -1.36 18.68
N LYS A 408 -21.69 -1.00 17.99
CA LYS A 408 -22.72 -0.09 18.53
C LYS A 408 -23.34 -0.63 19.81
N THR A 409 -23.64 -1.91 19.85
CA THR A 409 -24.29 -2.56 21.00
C THR A 409 -23.37 -2.67 22.21
N HIS A 410 -22.12 -3.01 21.98
CA HIS A 410 -21.21 -3.45 23.03
C HIS A 410 -20.07 -2.47 23.35
N CYS A 411 -19.81 -1.45 22.52
CA CYS A 411 -18.71 -0.51 22.71
C CYS A 411 -19.16 0.94 22.91
N LYS A 412 -20.41 1.31 22.53
CA LYS A 412 -20.91 2.68 22.63
C LYS A 412 -21.04 3.14 24.07
N VAL A 413 -20.64 4.39 24.33
CA VAL A 413 -20.72 5.10 25.62
C VAL A 413 -21.14 6.55 25.39
N ALA A 414 -21.35 7.33 26.45
CA ALA A 414 -21.84 8.71 26.35
C ALA A 414 -20.96 9.63 25.48
N ASN A 415 -19.64 9.46 25.53
CA ASN A 415 -18.68 10.26 24.76
C ASN A 415 -18.10 9.50 23.54
N GLY A 416 -18.87 8.63 22.91
CA GLY A 416 -18.45 7.91 21.71
C GLY A 416 -18.32 6.41 21.92
N TYR A 417 -17.16 5.84 21.66
CA TYR A 417 -16.93 4.40 21.73
C TYR A 417 -15.73 4.10 22.63
N ALA A 418 -15.80 2.99 23.36
CA ALA A 418 -14.77 2.58 24.29
C ALA A 418 -14.32 1.14 24.01
N VAL A 419 -13.04 0.87 24.23
CA VAL A 419 -12.51 -0.49 24.31
C VAL A 419 -13.28 -1.30 25.35
N VAL A 420 -13.32 -2.62 25.19
CA VAL A 420 -13.98 -3.53 26.11
C VAL A 420 -12.93 -4.32 26.88
N THR A 421 -12.94 -4.23 28.20
CA THR A 421 -12.05 -4.98 29.08
C THR A 421 -12.61 -6.35 29.46
N ASN A 422 -13.94 -6.51 29.42
CA ASN A 422 -14.58 -7.82 29.58
C ASN A 422 -15.86 -7.92 28.73
N MET A 423 -15.78 -8.68 27.63
CA MET A 423 -16.90 -8.90 26.72
C MET A 423 -17.90 -9.96 27.24
N THR A 424 -17.53 -10.77 28.22
CA THR A 424 -18.42 -11.82 28.77
C THR A 424 -19.39 -11.28 29.80
N ALA A 425 -19.12 -10.13 30.42
CA ALA A 425 -20.02 -9.45 31.34
C ALA A 425 -21.30 -8.95 30.63
N THR A 426 -22.38 -8.78 31.37
CA THR A 426 -23.66 -8.25 30.89
C THR A 426 -24.12 -7.11 31.79
N PRO A 427 -24.07 -5.83 31.35
CA PRO A 427 -23.47 -5.35 30.11
C PRO A 427 -21.95 -5.56 30.06
N THR A 428 -21.35 -5.47 28.86
CA THR A 428 -19.88 -5.56 28.69
C THR A 428 -19.16 -4.49 29.51
N THR A 429 -18.04 -4.84 30.15
CA THR A 429 -17.24 -3.87 30.91
C THR A 429 -16.37 -3.05 29.95
N LYS A 430 -16.45 -1.73 30.06
CA LYS A 430 -15.71 -0.78 29.20
C LYS A 430 -14.37 -0.41 29.83
N GLY A 431 -13.37 -0.15 28.97
CA GLY A 431 -12.15 0.56 29.34
C GLY A 431 -12.25 2.04 28.95
N ASP A 432 -11.43 2.86 29.58
CA ASP A 432 -11.47 4.31 29.35
C ASP A 432 -10.51 4.72 28.23
N LEU A 433 -10.77 4.25 27.02
CA LEU A 433 -9.97 4.56 25.84
C LEU A 433 -10.80 4.44 24.57
N THR A 434 -10.70 5.47 23.70
CA THR A 434 -11.00 5.38 22.28
C THR A 434 -9.68 5.56 21.53
N PRO A 435 -9.09 4.51 20.96
CA PRO A 435 -7.83 4.62 20.24
C PRO A 435 -8.02 5.41 18.95
N GLY A 436 -6.95 6.14 18.53
CA GLY A 436 -6.95 6.97 17.32
C GLY A 436 -7.32 6.19 16.06
N TYR A 437 -6.84 4.94 15.93
CA TYR A 437 -7.15 4.08 14.79
C TYR A 437 -8.64 3.77 14.63
N TRP A 438 -9.46 3.84 15.68
CA TRP A 438 -10.91 3.67 15.52
C TRP A 438 -11.50 4.74 14.61
N TYR A 439 -11.06 6.00 14.73
CA TYR A 439 -11.46 7.07 13.83
C TYR A 439 -10.84 6.92 12.43
N ALA A 440 -9.59 6.48 12.39
CA ALA A 440 -8.82 6.36 11.16
C ALA A 440 -9.28 5.18 10.30
N GLU A 441 -9.50 4.02 10.89
CA GLU A 441 -9.69 2.74 10.24
C GLU A 441 -11.13 2.26 10.29
N ASN A 442 -11.63 1.85 11.47
CA ASN A 442 -12.97 1.27 11.60
C ASN A 442 -14.03 2.12 10.90
N MET A 443 -14.06 3.42 11.20
CA MET A 443 -15.08 4.33 10.67
C MET A 443 -14.94 4.51 9.16
N LYS A 444 -13.71 4.52 8.66
CA LYS A 444 -13.41 4.62 7.22
C LYS A 444 -13.85 3.36 6.48
N TYR A 445 -13.48 2.17 6.96
CA TYR A 445 -13.80 0.91 6.31
C TYR A 445 -15.30 0.67 6.26
N TYR A 446 -16.02 0.88 7.36
CA TYR A 446 -17.48 0.82 7.37
C TYR A 446 -18.11 1.82 6.39
N TYR A 447 -17.67 3.07 6.42
CA TYR A 447 -18.22 4.10 5.53
C TYR A 447 -18.03 3.73 4.05
N LEU A 448 -16.83 3.32 3.66
CA LEU A 448 -16.50 2.99 2.27
C LEU A 448 -17.29 1.80 1.73
N MET A 449 -17.66 0.85 2.56
CA MET A 449 -18.49 -0.27 2.13
C MET A 449 -19.90 0.15 1.69
N TRP A 450 -20.41 1.28 2.17
CA TRP A 450 -21.80 1.68 1.92
C TRP A 450 -21.96 3.02 1.21
N ALA A 451 -20.98 3.91 1.25
CA ALA A 451 -21.12 5.29 0.78
C ALA A 451 -21.19 5.47 -0.74
N GLY A 452 -20.79 4.48 -1.53
CA GLY A 452 -20.61 4.68 -2.97
C GLY A 452 -19.42 5.59 -3.34
N ALA A 453 -18.72 6.06 -2.36
CA ALA A 453 -17.41 6.71 -2.33
C ALA A 453 -17.18 7.86 -3.33
N PRO A 454 -17.81 9.00 -3.17
CA PRO A 454 -17.61 10.12 -4.09
C PRO A 454 -16.19 10.71 -4.05
N ARG A 455 -15.45 10.54 -2.93
CA ARG A 455 -14.07 11.04 -2.76
C ARG A 455 -13.01 9.95 -2.71
N PHE A 456 -13.37 8.69 -2.95
CA PHE A 456 -12.45 7.56 -2.96
C PHE A 456 -12.47 6.83 -4.30
N ASN A 457 -11.31 6.72 -4.92
CA ASN A 457 -11.18 5.93 -6.14
C ASN A 457 -10.62 4.55 -5.79
N TYR A 458 -11.48 3.55 -5.72
CA TYR A 458 -11.13 2.16 -5.40
C TYR A 458 -10.09 1.51 -6.34
N THR A 459 -9.78 2.13 -7.47
CA THR A 459 -8.80 1.63 -8.44
C THR A 459 -7.46 2.35 -8.39
N ALA A 460 -7.38 3.49 -7.69
CA ALA A 460 -6.19 4.34 -7.64
C ALA A 460 -5.74 4.67 -6.21
N ASN A 461 -6.61 4.50 -5.22
CA ASN A 461 -6.27 4.74 -3.82
C ASN A 461 -6.11 3.41 -3.09
N TYR A 462 -5.12 3.37 -2.20
CA TYR A 462 -4.81 2.23 -1.36
C TYR A 462 -4.72 2.69 0.09
N PHE A 463 -4.79 1.74 1.01
CA PHE A 463 -4.63 2.00 2.43
C PHE A 463 -3.23 1.60 2.88
N THR A 464 -2.69 2.30 3.87
CA THR A 464 -1.58 1.82 4.68
C THR A 464 -2.14 0.95 5.82
N THR A 465 -1.28 0.31 6.60
CA THR A 465 -1.70 -0.52 7.74
C THR A 465 -2.58 0.22 8.75
N GLU A 466 -2.47 1.55 8.86
CA GLU A 466 -3.33 2.41 9.69
C GLU A 466 -4.49 3.04 8.90
N GLY A 467 -4.89 2.43 7.80
CA GLY A 467 -5.98 2.92 6.97
C GLY A 467 -5.75 4.28 6.33
N ASN A 468 -4.52 4.81 6.31
CA ASN A 468 -4.22 6.07 5.65
C ASN A 468 -4.37 5.93 4.15
N VAL A 469 -5.17 6.83 3.54
CA VAL A 469 -5.43 6.78 2.10
C VAL A 469 -4.32 7.49 1.36
N LEU A 470 -3.62 6.73 0.53
CA LEU A 470 -2.63 7.26 -0.40
C LEU A 470 -3.00 6.88 -1.83
N ARG A 471 -2.67 7.71 -2.81
CA ARG A 471 -2.77 7.31 -4.21
C ARG A 471 -1.75 6.23 -4.46
N GLY A 472 -2.19 5.09 -4.99
CA GLY A 472 -1.27 4.20 -5.65
C GLY A 472 -0.56 5.00 -6.72
N ILE A 473 0.76 5.03 -6.67
CA ILE A 473 1.54 5.57 -7.78
C ILE A 473 1.28 4.59 -8.90
N ASN A 474 0.35 4.95 -9.79
CA ASN A 474 0.08 4.16 -10.97
C ASN A 474 1.40 4.11 -11.73
N ARG A 475 2.06 2.96 -11.68
CA ARG A 475 3.40 2.69 -12.22
C ARG A 475 3.59 3.08 -13.66
N ILE A 476 2.49 3.31 -14.35
CA ILE A 476 2.45 3.51 -15.77
C ILE A 476 1.92 4.90 -16.11
N ALA A 477 1.10 5.53 -15.27
CA ALA A 477 0.40 6.77 -15.61
C ALA A 477 1.04 8.02 -15.00
N ALA A 478 1.76 7.94 -13.88
CA ALA A 478 2.17 9.14 -13.17
C ALA A 478 3.26 9.97 -13.85
N PRO A 479 4.34 9.40 -14.43
CA PRO A 479 5.28 10.21 -15.17
C PRO A 479 4.91 10.42 -16.65
N PHE A 480 3.98 9.63 -17.24
CA PHE A 480 3.88 9.50 -18.70
C PHE A 480 2.49 9.77 -19.28
N GLY A 481 1.54 10.29 -18.51
CA GLY A 481 0.19 10.58 -19.01
C GLY A 481 0.18 11.76 -20.00
N ASN A 482 -0.35 11.56 -21.21
CA ASN A 482 -0.63 12.56 -22.27
C ASN A 482 0.37 13.73 -22.40
N GLN A 483 1.64 13.46 -22.08
CA GLN A 483 2.73 14.42 -22.17
C GLN A 483 3.63 14.08 -23.36
N THR A 484 4.35 15.07 -23.82
CA THR A 484 5.35 14.90 -24.90
C THR A 484 6.74 14.73 -24.30
N TYR A 485 7.46 13.69 -24.75
CA TYR A 485 8.80 13.36 -24.25
C TYR A 485 9.81 13.21 -25.38
N ARG A 486 11.05 13.52 -25.06
CA ARG A 486 12.23 12.96 -25.72
C ARG A 486 12.62 11.68 -24.97
N ILE A 487 12.86 10.61 -25.69
CA ILE A 487 13.21 9.31 -25.11
C ILE A 487 14.69 9.06 -25.40
N VAL A 488 15.51 9.15 -24.35
CA VAL A 488 16.97 9.13 -24.42
C VAL A 488 17.50 7.77 -24.01
N ASN A 489 18.32 7.15 -24.84
CA ASN A 489 19.00 5.90 -24.52
C ASN A 489 20.16 6.11 -23.54
N ARG A 490 20.27 5.27 -22.50
CA ARG A 490 21.29 5.41 -21.44
C ARG A 490 22.71 5.16 -21.95
N ALA A 491 22.91 4.19 -22.84
CA ALA A 491 24.24 3.81 -23.33
C ALA A 491 24.81 4.82 -24.34
N SER A 492 23.94 5.43 -25.17
CA SER A 492 24.36 6.30 -26.25
C SER A 492 24.19 7.79 -25.97
N GLY A 493 23.29 8.16 -25.02
CA GLY A 493 22.87 9.55 -24.83
C GLY A 493 21.99 10.11 -25.96
N ARG A 494 21.70 9.31 -26.99
CA ARG A 494 20.90 9.69 -28.16
C ARG A 494 19.42 9.44 -27.97
N VAL A 495 18.60 10.11 -28.78
CA VAL A 495 17.13 10.05 -28.69
C VAL A 495 16.53 9.10 -29.72
N LEU A 496 15.35 8.57 -29.40
CA LEU A 496 14.51 7.90 -30.40
C LEU A 496 14.07 8.87 -31.48
N ASP A 497 14.30 8.50 -32.71
CA ASP A 497 14.10 9.32 -33.91
C ASP A 497 13.40 8.50 -35.01
N VAL A 498 12.41 9.09 -35.66
CA VAL A 498 11.82 8.51 -36.86
C VAL A 498 12.62 9.02 -38.05
N VAL A 499 13.26 8.10 -38.79
CA VAL A 499 14.13 8.38 -39.92
C VAL A 499 13.48 9.36 -40.93
N ASN A 500 14.23 10.38 -41.31
CA ASN A 500 13.82 11.37 -42.31
C ASN A 500 12.45 12.04 -42.05
N ARG A 501 12.03 12.12 -40.80
CA ARG A 501 10.70 12.64 -40.43
C ARG A 501 9.55 11.96 -41.18
N SER A 502 9.72 10.67 -41.49
CA SER A 502 8.69 9.90 -42.20
C SER A 502 7.33 10.00 -41.51
N THR A 503 6.29 10.12 -42.32
CA THR A 503 4.89 10.03 -41.84
C THR A 503 4.20 8.74 -42.32
N ALA A 504 4.92 7.86 -43.04
CA ALA A 504 4.42 6.61 -43.56
C ALA A 504 4.38 5.51 -42.50
N ASP A 505 3.50 4.51 -42.68
CA ASP A 505 3.57 3.24 -41.97
C ASP A 505 4.87 2.52 -42.32
N GLY A 506 5.48 1.83 -41.36
CA GLY A 506 6.76 1.19 -41.50
C GLY A 506 7.97 2.15 -41.39
N GLY A 507 7.72 3.44 -41.07
CA GLY A 507 8.82 4.40 -40.83
C GLY A 507 9.77 3.88 -39.75
N VAL A 508 11.06 3.76 -40.08
CA VAL A 508 12.08 3.16 -39.22
C VAL A 508 12.37 4.01 -38.01
N ILE A 509 12.50 3.39 -36.84
CA ILE A 509 12.96 4.05 -35.62
C ILE A 509 14.45 3.78 -35.41
N GLN A 510 15.20 4.86 -35.18
CA GLN A 510 16.63 4.85 -34.99
C GLN A 510 17.06 5.69 -33.78
N LEU A 511 18.34 5.68 -33.49
CA LEU A 511 18.99 6.65 -32.62
C LEU A 511 19.51 7.85 -33.43
N GLN A 512 19.37 9.04 -32.88
CA GLN A 512 19.92 10.25 -33.45
C GLN A 512 20.31 11.26 -32.38
N ASP A 513 21.27 12.16 -32.67
CA ASP A 513 21.54 13.28 -31.79
C ASP A 513 20.29 14.18 -31.69
N ASN A 514 20.06 14.72 -30.51
CA ASN A 514 18.88 15.55 -30.28
C ASN A 514 18.96 16.85 -31.09
N ASN A 515 18.06 17.02 -32.04
CA ASN A 515 17.93 18.22 -32.88
C ASN A 515 16.62 19.00 -32.62
N GLY A 516 15.82 18.57 -31.61
CA GLY A 516 14.56 19.19 -31.22
C GLY A 516 13.41 18.99 -32.22
N GLY A 517 13.56 18.16 -33.24
CA GLY A 517 12.56 17.90 -34.26
C GLY A 517 11.32 17.17 -33.71
N PRO A 518 10.14 17.33 -34.36
CA PRO A 518 8.92 16.65 -33.92
C PRO A 518 9.01 15.13 -34.08
N ASN A 519 9.85 14.60 -34.95
CA ASN A 519 10.14 13.18 -35.16
C ASN A 519 10.97 12.54 -34.01
N GLN A 520 11.48 13.37 -33.09
CA GLN A 520 12.19 12.98 -31.86
C GLN A 520 11.33 13.16 -30.60
N ARG A 521 10.09 13.59 -30.79
CA ARG A 521 9.13 13.82 -29.71
C ARG A 521 8.02 12.79 -29.76
N TRP A 522 7.73 12.21 -28.59
CA TRP A 522 6.80 11.10 -28.45
C TRP A 522 5.74 11.44 -27.42
N ILE A 523 4.48 11.43 -27.82
CA ILE A 523 3.35 11.55 -26.91
C ILE A 523 3.13 10.17 -26.30
N THR A 524 3.10 10.10 -24.97
CA THR A 524 2.75 8.87 -24.27
C THR A 524 1.29 8.89 -23.90
N THR A 525 0.56 7.83 -24.21
CA THR A 525 -0.79 7.58 -23.71
C THR A 525 -0.81 6.24 -22.99
N VAL A 526 -1.52 6.16 -21.86
CA VAL A 526 -1.61 4.93 -21.10
C VAL A 526 -3.05 4.44 -21.07
N THR A 527 -3.26 3.19 -21.47
CA THR A 527 -4.58 2.55 -21.48
C THR A 527 -4.43 1.10 -21.04
N GLY A 528 -5.20 0.69 -20.05
CA GLY A 528 -5.24 -0.70 -19.57
C GLY A 528 -3.88 -1.20 -19.05
N GLY A 529 -3.07 -0.32 -18.46
CA GLY A 529 -1.78 -0.67 -17.90
C GLY A 529 -0.62 -0.71 -18.90
N PHE A 530 -0.82 -0.28 -20.16
CA PHE A 530 0.21 -0.24 -21.20
C PHE A 530 0.36 1.16 -21.77
N ALA A 531 1.59 1.58 -21.95
CA ALA A 531 1.92 2.81 -22.66
C ALA A 531 1.88 2.59 -24.17
N ARG A 532 1.45 3.61 -24.90
CA ARG A 532 1.63 3.77 -26.33
C ARG A 532 2.51 5.00 -26.55
N LEU A 533 3.47 4.87 -27.42
CA LEU A 533 4.42 5.93 -27.75
C LEU A 533 4.10 6.43 -29.16
N THR A 534 3.47 7.57 -29.25
CA THR A 534 2.99 8.17 -30.50
C THR A 534 3.95 9.26 -30.96
N SER A 535 4.49 9.15 -32.15
CA SER A 535 5.35 10.20 -32.73
C SER A 535 4.56 11.50 -32.91
N LEU A 536 5.06 12.61 -32.38
CA LEU A 536 4.45 13.94 -32.55
C LEU A 536 4.43 14.36 -34.02
N ASN A 537 5.40 13.91 -34.82
CA ASN A 537 5.51 14.25 -36.24
C ASN A 537 4.42 13.60 -37.11
N SER A 538 4.08 12.33 -36.83
CA SER A 538 3.26 11.53 -37.74
C SER A 538 1.89 11.12 -37.13
N GLY A 539 1.74 11.24 -35.81
CA GLY A 539 0.58 10.67 -35.09
C GLY A 539 0.58 9.13 -35.05
N LYS A 540 1.68 8.48 -35.47
CA LYS A 540 1.81 7.01 -35.52
C LYS A 540 2.52 6.47 -34.29
N MET A 541 2.23 5.21 -33.96
CA MET A 541 2.70 4.54 -32.74
C MET A 541 3.96 3.73 -32.97
N MET A 542 4.86 3.68 -32.01
CA MET A 542 5.99 2.76 -31.98
C MET A 542 5.48 1.33 -31.95
N GLU A 543 5.93 0.50 -32.88
CA GLU A 543 5.43 -0.86 -33.10
C GLU A 543 6.55 -1.88 -33.37
N VAL A 544 6.32 -3.11 -32.94
CA VAL A 544 7.04 -4.29 -33.41
C VAL A 544 6.31 -4.80 -34.67
N PRO A 545 6.88 -4.65 -35.88
CA PRO A 545 6.17 -4.97 -37.13
C PRO A 545 5.86 -6.46 -37.26
N GLY A 546 4.71 -6.77 -37.92
CA GLY A 546 4.33 -8.12 -38.26
C GLY A 546 4.10 -9.05 -37.07
N SER A 547 3.81 -8.50 -35.89
CA SER A 547 3.70 -9.27 -34.64
C SER A 547 4.93 -10.16 -34.35
N SER A 548 6.10 -9.77 -34.83
CA SER A 548 7.33 -10.54 -34.69
C SER A 548 7.71 -10.78 -33.23
N THR A 549 8.14 -12.00 -32.94
CA THR A 549 8.78 -12.35 -31.66
C THR A 549 10.27 -12.64 -31.82
N ALA A 550 10.84 -12.43 -33.01
CA ALA A 550 12.25 -12.68 -33.29
C ALA A 550 13.18 -11.63 -32.64
N ASN A 551 14.34 -12.07 -32.18
CA ASN A 551 15.38 -11.16 -31.68
C ASN A 551 15.91 -10.29 -32.84
N GLY A 552 16.27 -9.04 -32.54
CA GLY A 552 16.81 -8.11 -33.52
C GLY A 552 15.78 -7.51 -34.47
N THR A 553 14.47 -7.80 -34.31
CA THR A 553 13.44 -7.14 -35.14
C THR A 553 13.47 -5.64 -34.91
N GLY A 554 13.66 -4.89 -35.99
CA GLY A 554 13.69 -3.43 -35.96
C GLY A 554 12.35 -2.81 -35.67
N LEU A 555 12.30 -1.84 -34.75
CA LEU A 555 11.07 -1.12 -34.44
C LEU A 555 10.75 -0.10 -35.53
N VAL A 556 9.45 0.09 -35.72
CA VAL A 556 8.89 1.02 -36.72
C VAL A 556 7.78 1.87 -36.10
N GLN A 557 7.37 2.92 -36.81
CA GLN A 557 6.09 3.55 -36.51
C GLN A 557 4.97 2.98 -37.38
N TRP A 558 3.75 2.89 -36.85
CA TRP A 558 2.58 2.40 -37.57
C TRP A 558 1.29 3.09 -37.10
N ALA A 559 0.29 3.18 -37.99
CA ALA A 559 -1.03 3.69 -37.62
C ALA A 559 -1.62 2.88 -36.45
N HIS A 560 -2.41 3.53 -35.60
CA HIS A 560 -3.06 2.86 -34.47
C HIS A 560 -3.97 1.72 -34.94
N ASN A 561 -3.68 0.50 -34.49
CA ASN A 561 -4.42 -0.71 -34.90
C ASN A 561 -4.96 -1.52 -33.71
N GLY A 562 -4.80 -1.03 -32.47
CA GLY A 562 -5.26 -1.70 -31.25
C GLY A 562 -4.40 -2.91 -30.82
N SER A 563 -3.39 -3.31 -31.61
CA SER A 563 -2.57 -4.50 -31.39
C SER A 563 -1.69 -4.39 -30.14
N ASN A 564 -1.36 -5.55 -29.56
CA ASN A 564 -0.36 -5.66 -28.49
C ASN A 564 1.06 -5.27 -28.93
N THR A 565 1.35 -5.28 -30.24
CA THR A 565 2.63 -4.84 -30.80
C THR A 565 2.94 -3.37 -30.57
N GLN A 566 1.91 -2.54 -30.37
CA GLN A 566 1.98 -1.11 -30.06
C GLN A 566 1.89 -0.78 -28.57
N GLN A 567 1.89 -1.80 -27.72
CA GLN A 567 1.68 -1.66 -26.28
C GLN A 567 2.96 -2.03 -25.52
N TRP A 568 3.39 -1.14 -24.65
CA TRP A 568 4.66 -1.23 -23.93
C TRP A 568 4.46 -1.08 -22.44
N THR A 569 5.13 -1.90 -21.65
CA THR A 569 5.27 -1.68 -20.21
C THR A 569 6.55 -0.90 -19.96
N LEU A 570 6.46 0.21 -19.24
CA LEU A 570 7.60 1.01 -18.83
C LEU A 570 8.07 0.51 -17.45
N GLN A 571 9.09 -0.31 -17.42
CA GLN A 571 9.65 -0.87 -16.19
C GLN A 571 10.74 0.05 -15.65
N ALA A 572 10.62 0.48 -14.39
CA ALA A 572 11.62 1.35 -13.78
C ALA A 572 12.99 0.66 -13.70
N ALA A 573 14.04 1.39 -14.05
CA ALA A 573 15.44 1.04 -13.87
C ALA A 573 16.15 2.10 -13.02
N SER A 574 17.37 1.83 -12.58
CA SER A 574 18.11 2.76 -11.72
C SER A 574 18.37 4.12 -12.38
N GLY A 575 18.38 5.19 -11.58
CA GLY A 575 18.75 6.54 -12.03
C GLY A 575 17.71 7.24 -12.91
N GLY A 576 16.41 6.91 -12.75
CA GLY A 576 15.32 7.54 -13.51
C GLY A 576 15.17 7.02 -14.94
N PHE A 577 15.82 5.90 -15.27
CA PHE A 577 15.67 5.22 -16.55
C PHE A 577 14.54 4.17 -16.49
N HIS A 578 14.11 3.73 -17.67
CA HIS A 578 13.06 2.72 -17.85
C HIS A 578 13.44 1.72 -18.92
N VAL A 579 12.95 0.50 -18.78
CA VAL A 579 12.98 -0.54 -19.81
C VAL A 579 11.62 -0.56 -20.50
N LEU A 580 11.60 -0.51 -21.83
CA LEU A 580 10.38 -0.55 -22.63
C LEU A 580 10.10 -2.00 -23.04
N LEU A 581 9.22 -2.69 -22.33
CA LEU A 581 8.86 -4.09 -22.57
C LEU A 581 7.63 -4.17 -23.49
N ASN A 582 7.77 -4.81 -24.63
CA ASN A 582 6.68 -4.99 -25.59
C ASN A 582 5.69 -6.07 -25.11
N ARG A 583 4.40 -5.75 -25.15
CA ARG A 583 3.33 -6.64 -24.69
C ARG A 583 3.17 -7.90 -25.55
N ASN A 584 3.42 -7.82 -26.87
CA ASN A 584 3.25 -8.94 -27.80
C ASN A 584 4.39 -9.96 -27.67
N SER A 585 5.64 -9.48 -27.70
CA SER A 585 6.82 -10.34 -27.79
C SER A 585 7.43 -10.70 -26.44
N GLY A 586 7.11 -9.95 -25.36
CA GLY A 586 7.80 -10.06 -24.08
C GLY A 586 9.27 -9.63 -24.12
N LYS A 587 9.68 -8.95 -25.20
CA LYS A 587 11.05 -8.43 -25.40
C LYS A 587 11.11 -6.93 -25.15
N VAL A 588 12.32 -6.43 -24.94
CA VAL A 588 12.54 -5.00 -24.61
C VAL A 588 13.13 -4.25 -25.80
N ALA A 589 12.85 -2.95 -25.88
CA ALA A 589 13.49 -2.07 -26.82
C ALA A 589 15.00 -1.95 -26.50
N ASP A 590 15.84 -2.25 -27.47
CA ASP A 590 17.30 -2.23 -27.41
C ASP A 590 17.85 -1.46 -28.61
N ILE A 591 19.14 -1.20 -28.63
CA ILE A 591 19.84 -0.53 -29.72
C ILE A 591 20.80 -1.49 -30.43
N ALA A 592 20.81 -1.48 -31.77
CA ALA A 592 21.75 -2.27 -32.58
C ALA A 592 23.19 -1.72 -32.55
N GLY A 593 23.35 -0.50 -32.05
CA GLY A 593 24.64 0.21 -31.92
C GLY A 593 24.44 1.57 -31.27
N THR A 594 25.50 2.28 -30.94
CA THR A 594 25.44 3.56 -30.24
C THR A 594 25.57 4.80 -31.15
N ALA A 595 25.86 4.63 -32.43
CA ALA A 595 26.06 5.74 -33.40
C ALA A 595 24.72 6.33 -33.88
N ASN A 596 24.76 7.52 -34.45
CA ASN A 596 23.65 8.09 -35.21
C ASN A 596 23.22 7.15 -36.34
N GLY A 597 21.94 6.96 -36.55
CA GLY A 597 21.38 6.02 -37.52
C GLY A 597 21.30 4.57 -37.05
N SER A 598 21.78 4.24 -35.83
CA SER A 598 21.64 2.89 -35.29
C SER A 598 20.16 2.55 -35.07
N ARG A 599 19.72 1.40 -35.58
CA ARG A 599 18.33 0.96 -35.45
C ARG A 599 17.98 0.64 -33.99
N VAL A 600 16.77 0.95 -33.65
CA VAL A 600 16.18 0.44 -32.41
C VAL A 600 15.48 -0.89 -32.72
N VAL A 601 15.78 -1.91 -31.94
CA VAL A 601 15.36 -3.29 -32.16
C VAL A 601 14.72 -3.86 -30.90
N GLN A 602 14.03 -4.99 -31.00
CA GLN A 602 13.64 -5.75 -29.79
C GLN A 602 14.65 -6.85 -29.49
N GLN A 603 14.96 -7.05 -28.20
CA GLN A 603 15.85 -8.11 -27.69
C GLN A 603 15.34 -8.69 -26.38
N PRO A 604 15.76 -9.91 -25.99
CA PRO A 604 15.55 -10.38 -24.62
C PRO A 604 16.14 -9.41 -23.61
N ALA A 605 15.48 -9.23 -22.47
CA ALA A 605 15.98 -8.39 -21.40
C ALA A 605 17.30 -8.96 -20.83
N ASN A 606 18.34 -8.13 -20.77
CA ASN A 606 19.68 -8.50 -20.26
C ASN A 606 20.19 -7.55 -19.16
N GLY A 607 19.39 -6.53 -18.78
CA GLY A 607 19.74 -5.54 -17.78
C GLY A 607 20.77 -4.50 -18.20
N GLY A 608 21.26 -4.56 -19.45
CA GLY A 608 22.28 -3.64 -19.98
C GLY A 608 21.75 -2.21 -20.18
N THR A 609 22.67 -1.24 -20.17
CA THR A 609 22.33 0.18 -20.37
C THR A 609 21.79 0.49 -21.78
N SER A 610 22.06 -0.36 -22.76
CA SER A 610 21.49 -0.27 -24.12
C SER A 610 19.97 -0.44 -24.14
N GLN A 611 19.40 -1.12 -23.14
CA GLN A 611 17.97 -1.36 -22.99
C GLN A 611 17.27 -0.38 -22.05
N GLN A 612 17.98 0.66 -21.60
CA GLN A 612 17.49 1.61 -20.62
C GLN A 612 17.28 3.00 -21.23
N TRP A 613 16.13 3.57 -20.98
CA TRP A 613 15.63 4.78 -21.62
C TRP A 613 15.15 5.79 -20.60
N GLN A 614 15.53 7.05 -20.75
CA GLN A 614 15.02 8.16 -19.95
C GLN A 614 13.98 8.96 -20.75
N LEU A 615 12.82 9.18 -20.17
CA LEU A 615 11.78 10.04 -20.74
C LEU A 615 11.95 11.45 -20.16
N ILE A 616 12.40 12.37 -20.99
CA ILE A 616 12.60 13.78 -20.63
C ILE A 616 11.47 14.58 -21.26
N GLN A 617 10.70 15.30 -20.47
CA GLN A 617 9.60 16.14 -20.95
C GLN A 617 10.12 17.16 -21.97
N ALA A 618 9.42 17.30 -23.12
CA ALA A 618 9.88 18.08 -24.27
C ALA A 618 8.90 19.20 -24.63
#